data_5d286067c00ea4df71e78bd46383460c
#
_entry.id   5d286067c00ea4df71e78bd46383460c
#
_cell.length_a   1.000
_cell.length_b   1.000
_cell.length_c   1.000
_cell.angle_alpha   90.00
_cell.angle_beta   90.00
_cell.angle_gamma   90.00
#
_symmetry.space_group_name_H-M   'P 1'
#
loop_
_entity.id
_entity.type
_entity.pdbx_description
1 polymer ?
#
loop_
_entity_poly.entity_id
_entity_poly.type
_entity_poly.pdbx_seq_one_letter_code
_entity_poly.pdbx_strand_id
1 'polypeptide(L)'
;MARGNESFATRLYRGELSYDFLGRRKIWYAVSGAVMLLSIVSILVRGLHPSIDFKGGVVFQFPKTGHSIADARAAVTDAGVTPEVVTVTGSGSDARFRVETKALPQSAGNDVVGKVVHSIATRFNIKDADVNSQSVGSTWGSQITKKAIYGLVFFLIAVIIYLSFRFEWKMALSAIIALIHDLLITAGIYSLVGFEVSPSTVIALLTILGYSLYDTVVVFDKVRENSAGLLGGSRQTFTQAANLAVNQTLVRSINTSIIALLPVAGLLVIGAGLLGAGSLKDLALALLIGLTSGAYSSIFIATPLVADMKEREPSYQQLARRVEARRGREVAAPAPPKASGPAAKAAPTPTPTATAVLDDEPEPDPVDRPRPAGPGPRPGARPGAGQQRRNRGGRPGGRGGRPKKRR
;
A
#
# COMPACT_ATOMS: atom_id res chain seq x y z
N MET A 1 -10.45 24.84 32.72
CA MET A 1 -10.40 23.38 32.63
C MET A 1 -9.02 22.99 32.20
N ALA A 2 -8.31 22.26 33.04
CA ALA A 2 -6.90 21.89 32.82
C ALA A 2 -6.79 20.97 31.61
N ARG A 3 -6.04 21.39 30.57
CA ARG A 3 -5.57 20.51 29.49
C ARG A 3 -4.54 19.58 30.11
N GLY A 4 -5.03 18.46 30.65
CA GLY A 4 -4.18 17.39 31.17
C GLY A 4 -3.22 16.92 30.08
N ASN A 5 -2.08 16.40 30.51
CA ASN A 5 -0.96 15.86 29.74
C ASN A 5 -1.43 14.68 28.90
N GLU A 6 -2.20 14.95 27.82
CA GLU A 6 -2.62 13.91 26.89
C GLU A 6 -1.39 13.39 26.14
N SER A 7 -1.27 12.06 26.06
CA SER A 7 -0.12 11.43 25.43
C SER A 7 -0.02 11.85 23.96
N PHE A 8 1.20 11.91 23.41
CA PHE A 8 1.47 12.20 22.00
C PHE A 8 0.64 11.31 21.07
N ALA A 9 0.48 10.02 21.43
CA ALA A 9 -0.32 9.07 20.67
C ALA A 9 -1.81 9.45 20.63
N THR A 10 -2.39 9.92 21.75
CA THR A 10 -3.80 10.35 21.82
C THR A 10 -4.04 11.60 20.97
N ARG A 11 -3.13 12.56 20.99
CA ARG A 11 -3.21 13.80 20.18
C ARG A 11 -3.02 13.49 18.68
N LEU A 12 -2.14 12.55 18.34
CA LEU A 12 -1.96 12.05 16.99
C LEU A 12 -3.25 11.36 16.48
N TYR A 13 -3.84 10.51 17.31
CA TYR A 13 -5.06 9.77 16.98
C TYR A 13 -6.27 10.69 16.76
N ARG A 14 -6.35 11.79 17.52
CA ARG A 14 -7.41 12.82 17.36
C ARG A 14 -7.16 13.79 16.19
N GLY A 15 -6.03 13.68 15.49
CA GLY A 15 -5.68 14.59 14.38
C GLY A 15 -5.38 16.03 14.84
N GLU A 16 -5.07 16.23 16.13
CA GLU A 16 -4.74 17.54 16.70
C GLU A 16 -3.28 17.96 16.42
N LEU A 17 -2.45 17.00 16.02
CA LEU A 17 -1.05 17.26 15.64
C LEU A 17 -1.00 17.56 14.15
N SER A 18 -0.70 18.79 13.81
CA SER A 18 -0.38 19.18 12.43
C SER A 18 1.13 19.24 12.25
N TYR A 19 1.67 18.26 11.51
CA TYR A 19 3.08 18.27 11.12
C TYR A 19 3.22 18.82 9.71
N ASP A 20 4.24 19.64 9.48
CA ASP A 20 4.51 20.19 8.15
C ASP A 20 5.35 19.24 7.29
N PHE A 21 4.66 18.25 6.68
CA PHE A 21 5.28 17.28 5.77
C PHE A 21 5.73 17.95 4.47
N LEU A 22 4.87 18.78 3.89
CA LEU A 22 5.08 19.38 2.59
C LEU A 22 6.06 20.57 2.61
N GLY A 23 6.16 21.28 3.72
CA GLY A 23 7.19 22.34 3.88
C GLY A 23 8.61 21.80 3.88
N ARG A 24 8.78 20.53 4.33
CA ARG A 24 10.07 19.84 4.35
C ARG A 24 10.31 18.93 3.14
N ARG A 25 9.54 19.06 2.06
CA ARG A 25 9.58 18.19 0.87
C ARG A 25 10.97 18.03 0.25
N LYS A 26 11.83 19.06 0.31
CA LYS A 26 13.21 18.97 -0.20
C LYS A 26 14.04 17.90 0.53
N ILE A 27 13.83 17.72 1.83
CA ILE A 27 14.52 16.70 2.63
C ILE A 27 14.05 15.31 2.18
N TRP A 28 12.74 15.13 2.02
CA TRP A 28 12.17 13.85 1.59
C TRP A 28 12.62 13.46 0.18
N TYR A 29 12.65 14.43 -0.76
CA TYR A 29 13.19 14.21 -2.09
C TYR A 29 14.69 13.89 -2.08
N ALA A 30 15.48 14.54 -1.22
CA ALA A 30 16.91 14.25 -1.09
C ALA A 30 17.16 12.84 -0.55
N VAL A 31 16.42 12.44 0.50
CA VAL A 31 16.50 11.08 1.08
C VAL A 31 16.09 10.04 0.05
N SER A 32 14.91 10.20 -0.57
CA SER A 32 14.44 9.27 -1.60
C SER A 32 15.35 9.21 -2.81
N GLY A 33 15.84 10.37 -3.26
CA GLY A 33 16.79 10.45 -4.37
C GLY A 33 18.10 9.73 -4.07
N ALA A 34 18.63 9.85 -2.85
CA ALA A 34 19.82 9.14 -2.42
C ALA A 34 19.59 7.60 -2.38
N VAL A 35 18.46 7.17 -1.81
CA VAL A 35 18.10 5.73 -1.76
C VAL A 35 17.87 5.18 -3.16
N MET A 36 17.17 5.91 -4.04
CA MET A 36 16.97 5.50 -5.44
C MET A 36 18.30 5.41 -6.21
N LEU A 37 19.19 6.40 -6.02
CA LEU A 37 20.52 6.37 -6.64
C LEU A 37 21.32 5.15 -6.18
N LEU A 38 21.33 4.87 -4.88
CA LEU A 38 21.97 3.69 -4.32
C LEU A 38 21.35 2.41 -4.90
N SER A 39 20.04 2.35 -5.03
CA SER A 39 19.30 1.23 -5.62
C SER A 39 19.71 1.00 -7.08
N ILE A 40 19.75 2.06 -7.88
CA ILE A 40 20.15 2.00 -9.30
C ILE A 40 21.60 1.57 -9.41
N VAL A 41 22.51 2.16 -8.64
CA VAL A 41 23.93 1.79 -8.65
C VAL A 41 24.09 0.31 -8.24
N SER A 42 23.39 -0.14 -7.21
CA SER A 42 23.42 -1.54 -6.79
C SER A 42 22.98 -2.46 -7.91
N ILE A 43 21.86 -2.17 -8.58
CA ILE A 43 21.34 -2.97 -9.69
C ILE A 43 22.33 -3.00 -10.87
N LEU A 44 22.98 -1.88 -11.18
CA LEU A 44 23.96 -1.80 -12.29
C LEU A 44 25.27 -2.53 -11.99
N VAL A 45 25.74 -2.48 -10.74
CA VAL A 45 27.03 -3.05 -10.34
C VAL A 45 26.90 -4.54 -9.98
N ARG A 46 25.88 -4.90 -9.18
CA ARG A 46 25.70 -6.27 -8.67
C ARG A 46 24.70 -7.10 -9.47
N GLY A 47 23.81 -6.42 -10.21
CA GLY A 47 22.69 -7.07 -10.90
C GLY A 47 21.60 -7.58 -9.95
N LEU A 48 20.63 -8.25 -10.52
CA LEU A 48 19.63 -9.03 -9.79
C LEU A 48 20.01 -10.53 -9.90
N HIS A 49 19.71 -11.29 -8.88
CA HIS A 49 19.99 -12.73 -8.82
C HIS A 49 18.70 -13.51 -9.10
N PRO A 50 18.36 -13.79 -10.38
CA PRO A 50 17.18 -14.60 -10.69
C PRO A 50 17.38 -16.03 -10.23
N SER A 51 16.33 -16.61 -9.60
CA SER A 51 16.32 -18.01 -9.16
C SER A 51 16.35 -18.99 -10.33
N ILE A 52 16.55 -20.27 -10.02
CA ILE A 52 16.47 -21.34 -11.02
C ILE A 52 15.11 -21.40 -11.73
N ASP A 53 14.04 -20.92 -11.11
CA ASP A 53 12.72 -20.86 -11.72
C ASP A 53 12.68 -19.98 -12.98
N PHE A 54 13.58 -19.01 -13.09
CA PHE A 54 13.72 -18.13 -14.26
C PHE A 54 14.81 -18.54 -15.22
N LYS A 55 15.94 -19.04 -14.70
CA LYS A 55 17.11 -19.44 -15.53
C LYS A 55 17.01 -20.88 -16.01
N GLY A 56 16.24 -21.71 -15.30
CA GLY A 56 16.40 -23.16 -15.33
C GLY A 56 17.62 -23.60 -14.51
N GLY A 57 17.60 -24.80 -13.99
CA GLY A 57 18.68 -25.34 -13.18
C GLY A 57 18.21 -26.43 -12.24
N VAL A 58 19.14 -26.93 -11.43
CA VAL A 58 18.84 -27.89 -10.36
C VAL A 58 19.36 -27.32 -9.04
N VAL A 59 18.50 -27.38 -8.01
CA VAL A 59 18.89 -27.05 -6.64
C VAL A 59 18.92 -28.31 -5.81
N PHE A 60 19.99 -28.50 -5.06
CA PHE A 60 20.14 -29.55 -4.06
C PHE A 60 20.15 -28.91 -2.68
N GLN A 61 19.30 -29.39 -1.78
CA GLN A 61 19.23 -28.91 -0.38
C GLN A 61 19.44 -30.11 0.54
N PHE A 62 20.44 -30.02 1.44
CA PHE A 62 20.78 -31.09 2.38
C PHE A 62 21.33 -30.54 3.68
N PRO A 63 21.24 -31.29 4.82
CA PRO A 63 21.72 -30.84 6.12
C PRO A 63 23.21 -30.49 6.14
N LYS A 64 23.56 -29.42 6.87
CA LYS A 64 24.95 -29.04 7.11
C LYS A 64 25.51 -29.80 8.30
N THR A 65 26.01 -31.00 8.07
CA THR A 65 26.55 -31.89 9.13
C THR A 65 28.02 -31.61 9.43
N GLY A 66 28.35 -30.39 9.90
CA GLY A 66 29.74 -30.02 10.25
C GLY A 66 30.69 -29.77 9.10
N HIS A 67 30.26 -29.96 7.86
CA HIS A 67 31.06 -29.80 6.65
C HIS A 67 31.12 -28.34 6.15
N SER A 68 32.11 -28.05 5.30
CA SER A 68 32.36 -26.74 4.71
C SER A 68 31.60 -26.53 3.39
N ILE A 69 31.49 -25.24 2.93
CA ILE A 69 30.99 -24.91 1.59
C ILE A 69 31.84 -25.57 0.48
N ALA A 70 33.15 -25.72 0.73
CA ALA A 70 34.07 -26.40 -0.20
C ALA A 70 33.73 -27.88 -0.38
N ASP A 71 33.33 -28.57 0.70
CA ASP A 71 32.89 -29.97 0.63
C ASP A 71 31.59 -30.13 -0.14
N ALA A 72 30.62 -29.19 0.07
CA ALA A 72 29.37 -29.17 -0.69
C ALA A 72 29.62 -28.95 -2.20
N ARG A 73 30.53 -28.05 -2.53
CA ARG A 73 30.94 -27.79 -3.90
C ARG A 73 31.62 -29.04 -4.52
N ALA A 74 32.53 -29.63 -3.80
CA ALA A 74 33.26 -30.82 -4.28
C ALA A 74 32.32 -32.01 -4.51
N ALA A 75 31.35 -32.28 -3.60
CA ALA A 75 30.40 -33.39 -3.77
C ALA A 75 29.60 -33.30 -5.07
N VAL A 76 29.24 -32.11 -5.50
CA VAL A 76 28.50 -31.89 -6.76
C VAL A 76 29.44 -31.95 -7.96
N THR A 77 30.68 -31.44 -7.83
CA THR A 77 31.67 -31.47 -8.90
C THR A 77 32.16 -32.89 -9.19
N ASP A 78 32.37 -33.71 -8.16
CA ASP A 78 32.77 -35.11 -8.27
C ASP A 78 31.73 -35.96 -9.03
N ALA A 79 30.43 -35.56 -8.96
CA ALA A 79 29.37 -36.17 -9.76
C ALA A 79 29.29 -35.65 -11.21
N GLY A 80 30.24 -34.81 -11.64
CA GLY A 80 30.31 -34.28 -13.01
C GLY A 80 29.46 -33.07 -13.28
N VAL A 81 28.93 -32.40 -12.25
CA VAL A 81 28.09 -31.20 -12.38
C VAL A 81 28.79 -29.98 -11.74
N THR A 82 28.87 -28.89 -12.48
CA THR A 82 29.48 -27.65 -11.96
C THR A 82 28.46 -26.83 -11.14
N PRO A 83 28.68 -26.63 -9.83
CA PRO A 83 27.83 -25.78 -9.03
C PRO A 83 28.06 -24.30 -9.35
N GLU A 84 26.98 -23.52 -9.57
CA GLU A 84 27.03 -22.07 -9.78
C GLU A 84 27.11 -21.33 -8.46
N VAL A 85 26.20 -21.65 -7.55
CA VAL A 85 26.06 -21.01 -6.26
C VAL A 85 25.98 -22.06 -5.16
N VAL A 86 26.72 -21.84 -4.08
CA VAL A 86 26.62 -22.65 -2.86
C VAL A 86 26.39 -21.71 -1.68
N THR A 87 25.25 -21.84 -1.03
CA THR A 87 24.86 -21.05 0.12
C THR A 87 24.49 -21.93 1.31
N VAL A 88 24.50 -21.34 2.50
CA VAL A 88 23.98 -21.98 3.71
C VAL A 88 22.69 -21.26 4.11
N THR A 89 21.61 -22.00 4.26
CA THR A 89 20.31 -21.52 4.72
C THR A 89 19.99 -22.10 6.09
N GLY A 90 19.30 -21.31 6.94
CA GLY A 90 19.05 -21.70 8.31
C GLY A 90 20.23 -21.45 9.25
N SER A 91 20.08 -21.76 10.53
CA SER A 91 21.08 -21.58 11.57
C SER A 91 21.05 -22.74 12.59
N GLY A 92 22.17 -23.00 13.24
CA GLY A 92 22.27 -24.08 14.25
C GLY A 92 22.09 -25.48 13.62
N SER A 93 21.29 -26.32 14.29
CA SER A 93 20.99 -27.70 13.86
C SER A 93 20.19 -27.77 12.54
N ASP A 94 19.47 -26.73 12.20
CA ASP A 94 18.61 -26.68 11.00
C ASP A 94 19.31 -26.05 9.80
N ALA A 95 20.61 -25.77 9.92
CA ALA A 95 21.42 -25.26 8.81
C ALA A 95 21.49 -26.29 7.68
N ARG A 96 21.20 -25.84 6.46
CA ARG A 96 21.24 -26.65 5.24
C ARG A 96 22.14 -26.00 4.20
N PHE A 97 22.85 -26.82 3.45
CA PHE A 97 23.45 -26.39 2.20
C PHE A 97 22.40 -26.28 1.11
N ARG A 98 22.47 -25.23 0.32
CA ARG A 98 21.75 -25.06 -0.92
C ARG A 98 22.75 -24.87 -2.03
N VAL A 99 22.80 -25.84 -2.95
CA VAL A 99 23.70 -25.86 -4.11
C VAL A 99 22.88 -25.73 -5.38
N GLU A 100 23.16 -24.70 -6.17
CA GLU A 100 22.51 -24.43 -7.46
C GLU A 100 23.44 -24.80 -8.61
N THR A 101 22.88 -25.42 -9.63
CA THR A 101 23.60 -25.81 -10.85
C THR A 101 22.86 -25.31 -12.08
N LYS A 102 23.54 -25.27 -13.23
CA LYS A 102 22.90 -25.01 -14.52
C LYS A 102 21.83 -26.04 -14.85
N ALA A 103 20.94 -25.68 -15.77
CA ALA A 103 19.97 -26.62 -16.30
C ALA A 103 20.67 -27.82 -16.96
N LEU A 104 20.28 -29.01 -16.52
CA LEU A 104 20.80 -30.26 -17.08
C LEU A 104 20.04 -30.62 -18.37
N PRO A 105 20.68 -31.24 -19.36
CA PRO A 105 20.02 -31.73 -20.56
C PRO A 105 18.87 -32.69 -20.20
N GLN A 106 17.69 -32.50 -20.80
CA GLN A 106 16.49 -33.30 -20.48
C GLN A 106 16.67 -34.80 -20.69
N SER A 107 17.54 -35.20 -21.64
CA SER A 107 17.79 -36.60 -21.95
C SER A 107 18.64 -37.36 -20.93
N ALA A 108 19.37 -36.65 -20.07
CA ALA A 108 20.24 -37.24 -19.04
C ALA A 108 19.91 -36.77 -17.62
N GLY A 109 18.89 -35.93 -17.47
CA GLY A 109 18.65 -35.16 -16.24
C GLY A 109 18.41 -36.02 -15.00
N ASN A 110 17.56 -37.02 -15.07
CA ASN A 110 17.23 -37.85 -13.90
C ASN A 110 18.40 -38.72 -13.42
N ASP A 111 19.18 -39.29 -14.35
CA ASP A 111 20.34 -40.11 -13.99
C ASP A 111 21.46 -39.26 -13.38
N VAL A 112 21.66 -38.04 -13.89
CA VAL A 112 22.66 -37.11 -13.36
C VAL A 112 22.26 -36.58 -12.00
N VAL A 113 20.96 -36.20 -11.82
CA VAL A 113 20.43 -35.76 -10.52
C VAL A 113 20.60 -36.86 -9.47
N GLY A 114 20.28 -38.14 -9.82
CA GLY A 114 20.47 -39.28 -8.94
C GLY A 114 21.92 -39.48 -8.53
N LYS A 115 22.86 -39.36 -9.47
CA LYS A 115 24.31 -39.44 -9.19
C LYS A 115 24.78 -38.33 -8.24
N VAL A 116 24.32 -37.10 -8.44
CA VAL A 116 24.64 -35.96 -7.54
C VAL A 116 24.07 -36.21 -6.15
N VAL A 117 22.80 -36.63 -6.04
CA VAL A 117 22.17 -36.97 -4.76
C VAL A 117 22.99 -38.03 -4.01
N HIS A 118 23.38 -39.11 -4.70
CA HIS A 118 24.16 -40.18 -4.10
C HIS A 118 25.58 -39.73 -3.70
N SER A 119 26.24 -38.90 -4.51
CA SER A 119 27.56 -38.33 -4.19
C SER A 119 27.50 -37.44 -2.95
N ILE A 120 26.47 -36.59 -2.85
CA ILE A 120 26.23 -35.76 -1.67
C ILE A 120 25.96 -36.64 -0.44
N ALA A 121 25.06 -37.62 -0.56
CA ALA A 121 24.68 -38.49 0.55
C ALA A 121 25.86 -39.25 1.10
N THR A 122 26.70 -39.80 0.22
CA THR A 122 27.92 -40.51 0.58
C THR A 122 28.95 -39.62 1.28
N ARG A 123 29.19 -38.41 0.73
CA ARG A 123 30.20 -37.50 1.26
C ARG A 123 29.81 -36.90 2.62
N PHE A 124 28.53 -36.65 2.81
CA PHE A 124 27.98 -36.04 4.02
C PHE A 124 27.49 -37.07 5.05
N ASN A 125 27.61 -38.37 4.74
CA ASN A 125 27.14 -39.49 5.55
C ASN A 125 25.66 -39.34 5.98
N ILE A 126 24.82 -39.00 4.99
CA ILE A 126 23.36 -38.84 5.14
C ILE A 126 22.66 -39.80 4.14
N LYS A 127 21.35 -39.96 4.28
CA LYS A 127 20.58 -40.77 3.34
C LYS A 127 20.26 -39.98 2.07
N ASP A 128 20.12 -40.64 0.93
CA ASP A 128 19.70 -40.04 -0.34
C ASP A 128 18.37 -39.28 -0.16
N ALA A 129 17.47 -39.79 0.70
CA ALA A 129 16.18 -39.16 1.04
C ALA A 129 16.30 -37.82 1.79
N ASP A 130 17.44 -37.56 2.43
CA ASP A 130 17.70 -36.29 3.15
C ASP A 130 18.17 -35.18 2.19
N VAL A 131 18.50 -35.54 0.95
CA VAL A 131 18.86 -34.60 -0.11
C VAL A 131 17.62 -34.27 -0.92
N ASN A 132 17.10 -33.09 -0.72
CA ASN A 132 16.00 -32.57 -1.53
C ASN A 132 16.55 -31.98 -2.83
N SER A 133 16.05 -32.44 -3.97
CA SER A 133 16.44 -31.95 -5.31
C SER A 133 15.22 -31.36 -6.02
N GLN A 134 15.39 -30.15 -6.56
CA GLN A 134 14.38 -29.50 -7.41
C GLN A 134 15.02 -29.16 -8.75
N SER A 135 14.41 -29.62 -9.83
CA SER A 135 14.89 -29.39 -11.20
C SER A 135 13.88 -28.57 -12.00
N VAL A 136 14.35 -27.52 -12.65
CA VAL A 136 13.57 -26.66 -13.53
C VAL A 136 14.21 -26.61 -14.91
N GLY A 137 13.46 -27.02 -15.93
CA GLY A 137 13.92 -26.95 -17.31
C GLY A 137 14.06 -25.50 -17.81
N SER A 138 15.04 -25.25 -18.67
CA SER A 138 15.32 -23.91 -19.23
C SER A 138 14.15 -23.34 -20.03
N THR A 139 13.39 -24.18 -20.72
CA THR A 139 12.18 -23.77 -21.46
C THR A 139 11.08 -23.28 -20.53
N TRP A 140 10.90 -23.94 -19.38
CA TRP A 140 9.95 -23.53 -18.34
C TRP A 140 10.33 -22.19 -17.74
N GLY A 141 11.59 -21.98 -17.37
CA GLY A 141 12.09 -20.71 -16.84
C GLY A 141 11.85 -19.54 -17.78
N SER A 142 12.13 -19.73 -19.09
CA SER A 142 11.87 -18.68 -20.09
C SER A 142 10.38 -18.34 -20.24
N GLN A 143 9.49 -19.34 -20.15
CA GLN A 143 8.04 -19.12 -20.20
C GLN A 143 7.54 -18.37 -18.98
N ILE A 144 8.00 -18.71 -17.77
CA ILE A 144 7.65 -18.01 -16.55
C ILE A 144 8.11 -16.55 -16.62
N THR A 145 9.34 -16.31 -17.06
CA THR A 145 9.87 -14.93 -17.23
C THR A 145 8.98 -14.10 -18.17
N LYS A 146 8.61 -14.64 -19.33
CA LYS A 146 7.72 -13.96 -20.26
C LYS A 146 6.35 -13.65 -19.63
N LYS A 147 5.74 -14.63 -18.96
CA LYS A 147 4.45 -14.44 -18.29
C LYS A 147 4.53 -13.42 -17.15
N ALA A 148 5.62 -13.41 -16.39
CA ALA A 148 5.85 -12.43 -15.32
C ALA A 148 5.95 -11.00 -15.89
N ILE A 149 6.69 -10.81 -16.97
CA ILE A 149 6.80 -9.50 -17.66
C ILE A 149 5.44 -9.07 -18.22
N TYR A 150 4.72 -9.97 -18.90
CA TYR A 150 3.38 -9.66 -19.41
C TYR A 150 2.41 -9.29 -18.29
N GLY A 151 2.44 -10.02 -17.16
CA GLY A 151 1.63 -9.71 -15.99
C GLY A 151 1.92 -8.34 -15.43
N LEU A 152 3.20 -7.98 -15.29
CA LEU A 152 3.62 -6.67 -14.81
C LEU A 152 3.19 -5.54 -15.75
N VAL A 153 3.43 -5.69 -17.06
CA VAL A 153 3.04 -4.69 -18.07
C VAL A 153 1.52 -4.52 -18.11
N PHE A 154 0.77 -5.62 -18.13
CA PHE A 154 -0.70 -5.58 -18.11
C PHE A 154 -1.20 -4.88 -16.85
N PHE A 155 -0.64 -5.21 -15.68
CA PHE A 155 -1.01 -4.58 -14.42
C PHE A 155 -0.73 -3.06 -14.45
N LEU A 156 0.45 -2.64 -14.90
CA LEU A 156 0.79 -1.22 -14.99
C LEU A 156 -0.16 -0.46 -15.94
N ILE A 157 -0.51 -1.04 -17.09
CA ILE A 157 -1.48 -0.46 -18.01
C ILE A 157 -2.85 -0.32 -17.32
N ALA A 158 -3.32 -1.36 -16.64
CA ALA A 158 -4.59 -1.33 -15.92
C ALA A 158 -4.59 -0.23 -14.84
N VAL A 159 -3.49 -0.07 -14.09
CA VAL A 159 -3.31 0.98 -13.09
C VAL A 159 -3.33 2.37 -13.73
N ILE A 160 -2.63 2.58 -14.84
CA ILE A 160 -2.61 3.86 -15.55
C ILE A 160 -4.02 4.23 -16.01
N ILE A 161 -4.75 3.28 -16.59
CA ILE A 161 -6.14 3.46 -17.02
C ILE A 161 -7.01 3.84 -15.82
N TYR A 162 -6.96 3.06 -14.73
CA TYR A 162 -7.72 3.32 -13.51
C TYR A 162 -7.45 4.72 -12.96
N LEU A 163 -6.18 5.10 -12.80
CA LEU A 163 -5.80 6.41 -12.28
C LEU A 163 -6.25 7.55 -13.17
N SER A 164 -6.18 7.37 -14.50
CA SER A 164 -6.59 8.38 -15.46
C SER A 164 -8.10 8.66 -15.42
N PHE A 165 -8.91 7.64 -15.11
CA PHE A 165 -10.35 7.83 -14.91
C PHE A 165 -10.70 8.41 -13.54
N ARG A 166 -9.91 8.07 -12.51
CA ARG A 166 -10.23 8.42 -11.12
C ARG A 166 -9.72 9.80 -10.72
N PHE A 167 -8.58 10.21 -11.25
CA PHE A 167 -7.84 11.40 -10.85
C PHE A 167 -7.46 12.29 -12.03
N GLU A 168 -7.13 13.54 -11.72
CA GLU A 168 -6.50 14.43 -12.68
C GLU A 168 -5.11 13.91 -13.07
N TRP A 169 -4.68 14.20 -14.32
CA TRP A 169 -3.42 13.68 -14.87
C TRP A 169 -2.18 13.92 -13.99
N LYS A 170 -2.13 15.05 -13.25
CA LYS A 170 -1.01 15.34 -12.34
C LYS A 170 -0.98 14.40 -11.14
N MET A 171 -2.14 14.10 -10.57
CA MET A 171 -2.26 13.09 -9.51
C MET A 171 -1.91 11.70 -10.03
N ALA A 172 -2.43 11.33 -11.20
CA ALA A 172 -2.12 10.05 -11.83
C ALA A 172 -0.60 9.90 -12.08
N LEU A 173 0.05 10.94 -12.64
CA LEU A 173 1.48 10.92 -12.88
C LEU A 173 2.29 10.81 -11.58
N SER A 174 1.90 11.54 -10.55
CA SER A 174 2.57 11.48 -9.24
C SER A 174 2.45 10.09 -8.59
N ALA A 175 1.29 9.44 -8.71
CA ALA A 175 1.08 8.08 -8.23
C ALA A 175 1.96 7.08 -9.00
N ILE A 176 2.06 7.20 -10.33
CA ILE A 176 2.93 6.34 -11.15
C ILE A 176 4.40 6.50 -10.76
N ILE A 177 4.85 7.75 -10.54
CA ILE A 177 6.23 8.00 -10.08
C ILE A 177 6.49 7.35 -8.72
N ALA A 178 5.53 7.43 -7.78
CA ALA A 178 5.63 6.76 -6.49
C ALA A 178 5.68 5.22 -6.63
N LEU A 179 4.89 4.64 -7.52
CA LEU A 179 4.95 3.20 -7.81
C LEU A 179 6.30 2.77 -8.38
N ILE A 180 6.86 3.55 -9.31
CA ILE A 180 8.21 3.30 -9.87
C ILE A 180 9.27 3.41 -8.77
N HIS A 181 9.17 4.41 -7.89
CA HIS A 181 10.02 4.56 -6.73
C HIS A 181 10.01 3.30 -5.84
N ASP A 182 8.83 2.77 -5.52
CA ASP A 182 8.68 1.59 -4.67
C ASP A 182 9.27 0.33 -5.31
N LEU A 183 9.06 0.15 -6.61
CA LEU A 183 9.68 -0.93 -7.38
C LEU A 183 11.21 -0.83 -7.39
N LEU A 184 11.74 0.37 -7.65
CA LEU A 184 13.19 0.60 -7.70
C LEU A 184 13.85 0.37 -6.33
N ILE A 185 13.24 0.82 -5.25
CA ILE A 185 13.77 0.59 -3.91
C ILE A 185 13.74 -0.91 -3.58
N THR A 186 12.63 -1.59 -3.85
CA THR A 186 12.51 -3.03 -3.58
C THR A 186 13.55 -3.81 -4.37
N ALA A 187 13.66 -3.57 -5.67
CA ALA A 187 14.66 -4.21 -6.53
C ALA A 187 16.10 -3.85 -6.11
N GLY A 188 16.33 -2.60 -5.70
CA GLY A 188 17.63 -2.14 -5.23
C GLY A 188 18.09 -2.82 -3.95
N ILE A 189 17.20 -2.99 -2.98
CA ILE A 189 17.50 -3.72 -1.74
C ILE A 189 17.77 -5.20 -2.05
N TYR A 190 16.99 -5.81 -2.96
CA TYR A 190 17.22 -7.18 -3.42
C TYR A 190 18.61 -7.33 -4.03
N SER A 191 19.00 -6.41 -4.90
CA SER A 191 20.34 -6.37 -5.50
C SER A 191 21.44 -6.14 -4.46
N LEU A 192 21.24 -5.19 -3.53
CA LEU A 192 22.24 -4.82 -2.52
C LEU A 192 22.53 -5.95 -1.55
N VAL A 193 21.52 -6.67 -1.11
CA VAL A 193 21.64 -7.77 -0.16
C VAL A 193 21.98 -9.09 -0.87
N GLY A 194 21.67 -9.20 -2.16
CA GLY A 194 21.88 -10.42 -2.94
C GLY A 194 20.76 -11.44 -2.76
N PHE A 195 19.51 -10.98 -2.52
CA PHE A 195 18.36 -11.86 -2.46
C PHE A 195 18.01 -12.41 -3.84
N GLU A 196 17.51 -13.66 -3.88
CA GLU A 196 17.05 -14.27 -5.11
C GLU A 196 15.72 -13.71 -5.56
N VAL A 197 15.61 -13.38 -6.84
CA VAL A 197 14.36 -13.02 -7.49
C VAL A 197 13.70 -14.28 -8.01
N SER A 198 12.61 -14.70 -7.38
CA SER A 198 11.81 -15.89 -7.71
C SER A 198 10.43 -15.47 -8.27
N PRO A 199 9.64 -16.39 -8.81
CA PRO A 199 8.24 -16.11 -9.17
C PRO A 199 7.42 -15.58 -8.00
N SER A 200 7.71 -16.04 -6.78
CA SER A 200 7.11 -15.51 -5.53
C SER A 200 7.44 -14.04 -5.33
N THR A 201 8.66 -13.61 -5.65
CA THR A 201 9.06 -12.19 -5.61
C THR A 201 8.26 -11.36 -6.59
N VAL A 202 7.99 -11.87 -7.81
CA VAL A 202 7.16 -11.16 -8.80
C VAL A 202 5.72 -11.01 -8.32
N ILE A 203 5.15 -12.06 -7.72
CA ILE A 203 3.81 -12.00 -7.10
C ILE A 203 3.81 -10.95 -5.99
N ALA A 204 4.84 -10.91 -5.15
CA ALA A 204 5.00 -9.89 -4.12
C ALA A 204 5.03 -8.49 -4.73
N LEU A 205 5.83 -8.25 -5.79
CA LEU A 205 5.91 -6.95 -6.46
C LEU A 205 4.55 -6.48 -6.98
N LEU A 206 3.78 -7.35 -7.64
CA LEU A 206 2.42 -7.00 -8.09
C LEU A 206 1.49 -6.66 -6.91
N THR A 207 1.60 -7.40 -5.82
CA THR A 207 0.82 -7.17 -4.59
C THR A 207 1.18 -5.83 -3.95
N ILE A 208 2.49 -5.52 -3.87
CA ILE A 208 3.01 -4.25 -3.34
C ILE A 208 2.49 -3.07 -4.15
N LEU A 209 2.53 -3.16 -5.48
CA LEU A 209 2.02 -2.10 -6.35
C LEU A 209 0.54 -1.82 -6.09
N GLY A 210 -0.28 -2.86 -5.92
CA GLY A 210 -1.70 -2.71 -5.58
C GLY A 210 -1.91 -2.05 -4.21
N TYR A 211 -1.13 -2.46 -3.22
CA TYR A 211 -1.23 -1.93 -1.86
C TYR A 211 -0.73 -0.48 -1.76
N SER A 212 0.43 -0.16 -2.35
CA SER A 212 0.97 1.20 -2.41
C SER A 212 -0.01 2.16 -3.11
N LEU A 213 -0.62 1.68 -4.20
CA LEU A 213 -1.65 2.43 -4.90
C LEU A 213 -2.87 2.71 -4.01
N TYR A 214 -3.32 1.72 -3.23
CA TYR A 214 -4.45 1.90 -2.31
C TYR A 214 -4.22 3.04 -1.33
N ASP A 215 -3.06 3.10 -0.68
CA ASP A 215 -2.73 4.16 0.28
C ASP A 215 -2.62 5.53 -0.42
N THR A 216 -1.96 5.58 -1.59
CA THR A 216 -1.85 6.80 -2.40
C THR A 216 -3.24 7.33 -2.82
N VAL A 217 -4.16 6.45 -3.24
CA VAL A 217 -5.53 6.81 -3.62
C VAL A 217 -6.29 7.42 -2.44
N VAL A 218 -6.17 6.86 -1.24
CA VAL A 218 -6.81 7.38 -0.01
C VAL A 218 -6.32 8.78 0.32
N VAL A 219 -5.01 9.01 0.26
CA VAL A 219 -4.43 10.34 0.50
C VAL A 219 -4.90 11.33 -0.58
N PHE A 220 -4.88 10.92 -1.86
CA PHE A 220 -5.29 11.78 -2.97
C PHE A 220 -6.77 12.14 -2.96
N ASP A 221 -7.64 11.21 -2.57
CA ASP A 221 -9.07 11.52 -2.37
C ASP A 221 -9.23 12.61 -1.31
N LYS A 222 -8.48 12.55 -0.23
CA LYS A 222 -8.51 13.57 0.82
C LYS A 222 -7.89 14.89 0.36
N VAL A 223 -6.82 14.85 -0.42
CA VAL A 223 -6.26 16.06 -1.07
C VAL A 223 -7.29 16.71 -1.98
N ARG A 224 -7.99 15.93 -2.80
CA ARG A 224 -9.05 16.41 -3.70
C ARG A 224 -10.21 17.03 -2.91
N GLU A 225 -10.66 16.38 -1.84
CA GLU A 225 -11.70 16.91 -0.95
C GLU A 225 -11.29 18.26 -0.35
N ASN A 226 -10.10 18.35 0.25
CA ASN A 226 -9.60 19.57 0.88
C ASN A 226 -9.26 20.69 -0.12
N SER A 227 -8.99 20.33 -1.38
CA SER A 227 -8.71 21.30 -2.45
C SER A 227 -9.97 21.78 -3.19
N ALA A 228 -11.13 21.18 -2.93
CA ALA A 228 -12.37 21.58 -3.56
C ALA A 228 -12.73 23.05 -3.19
N GLY A 229 -12.98 23.87 -4.21
CA GLY A 229 -13.36 25.27 -4.01
C GLY A 229 -12.23 26.23 -3.60
N LEU A 230 -10.97 25.78 -3.48
CA LEU A 230 -9.84 26.65 -3.09
C LEU A 230 -9.68 27.88 -3.98
N LEU A 231 -9.87 27.74 -5.28
CA LEU A 231 -9.68 28.85 -6.25
C LEU A 231 -10.66 30.00 -6.05
N GLY A 232 -11.82 29.76 -5.41
CA GLY A 232 -12.79 30.79 -5.04
C GLY A 232 -12.45 31.53 -3.72
N GLY A 233 -11.46 31.05 -2.95
CA GLY A 233 -11.10 31.55 -1.64
C GLY A 233 -9.75 32.28 -1.60
N SER A 234 -9.34 32.63 -0.36
CA SER A 234 -8.02 33.16 -0.05
C SER A 234 -7.53 32.74 1.35
N ARG A 235 -8.03 31.58 1.84
CA ARG A 235 -7.72 31.13 3.21
C ARG A 235 -6.46 30.27 3.29
N GLN A 236 -6.22 29.43 2.31
CA GLN A 236 -5.12 28.48 2.29
C GLN A 236 -4.63 28.21 0.85
N THR A 237 -3.35 27.86 0.71
CA THR A 237 -2.75 27.43 -0.54
C THR A 237 -3.04 25.95 -0.82
N PHE A 238 -2.75 25.48 -2.05
CA PHE A 238 -2.87 24.05 -2.37
C PHE A 238 -1.95 23.19 -1.49
N THR A 239 -0.69 23.60 -1.28
CA THR A 239 0.25 22.90 -0.40
C THR A 239 -0.29 22.79 1.03
N GLN A 240 -0.94 23.82 1.56
CA GLN A 240 -1.53 23.75 2.90
C GLN A 240 -2.73 22.79 2.96
N ALA A 241 -3.59 22.80 1.94
CA ALA A 241 -4.69 21.86 1.84
C ALA A 241 -4.22 20.41 1.71
N ALA A 242 -3.17 20.18 0.91
CA ALA A 242 -2.55 18.87 0.76
C ALA A 242 -1.86 18.42 2.07
N ASN A 243 -1.15 19.31 2.76
CA ASN A 243 -0.56 19.00 4.07
C ASN A 243 -1.61 18.63 5.12
N LEU A 244 -2.73 19.35 5.11
CA LEU A 244 -3.88 19.02 5.97
C LEU A 244 -4.43 17.62 5.63
N ALA A 245 -4.56 17.27 4.34
CA ALA A 245 -5.02 15.96 3.91
C ALA A 245 -4.10 14.84 4.40
N VAL A 246 -2.77 15.01 4.28
CA VAL A 246 -1.78 14.06 4.81
C VAL A 246 -1.97 13.87 6.32
N ASN A 247 -2.07 14.95 7.08
CA ASN A 247 -2.27 14.87 8.53
C ASN A 247 -3.57 14.16 8.90
N GLN A 248 -4.65 14.38 8.16
CA GLN A 248 -5.96 13.73 8.38
C GLN A 248 -5.96 12.24 8.03
N THR A 249 -5.13 11.82 7.08
CA THR A 249 -5.03 10.41 6.64
C THR A 249 -3.91 9.64 7.34
N LEU A 250 -2.98 10.34 8.02
CA LEU A 250 -1.76 9.77 8.60
C LEU A 250 -2.02 8.57 9.51
N VAL A 251 -2.95 8.72 10.47
CA VAL A 251 -3.27 7.64 11.43
C VAL A 251 -3.84 6.44 10.70
N ARG A 252 -4.66 6.65 9.68
CA ARG A 252 -5.21 5.58 8.85
C ARG A 252 -4.10 4.87 8.08
N SER A 253 -3.21 5.61 7.40
CA SER A 253 -2.07 5.04 6.65
C SER A 253 -1.13 4.25 7.56
N ILE A 254 -0.81 4.76 8.75
CA ILE A 254 0.01 4.03 9.73
C ILE A 254 -0.68 2.74 10.17
N ASN A 255 -1.96 2.81 10.56
CA ASN A 255 -2.70 1.63 11.02
C ASN A 255 -2.82 0.56 9.94
N THR A 256 -3.17 0.96 8.70
CA THR A 256 -3.26 0.02 7.57
C THR A 256 -1.92 -0.62 7.27
N SER A 257 -0.83 0.14 7.31
CA SER A 257 0.52 -0.38 7.11
C SER A 257 0.93 -1.37 8.20
N ILE A 258 0.67 -1.07 9.47
CA ILE A 258 0.97 -1.99 10.58
C ILE A 258 0.16 -3.28 10.43
N ILE A 259 -1.15 -3.19 10.14
CA ILE A 259 -2.02 -4.35 9.95
C ILE A 259 -1.56 -5.22 8.78
N ALA A 260 -1.07 -4.62 7.69
CA ALA A 260 -0.54 -5.35 6.55
C ALA A 260 0.84 -5.97 6.81
N LEU A 261 1.72 -5.26 7.53
CA LEU A 261 3.08 -5.72 7.84
C LEU A 261 3.10 -6.85 8.89
N LEU A 262 2.14 -6.90 9.80
CA LEU A 262 2.12 -7.88 10.89
C LEU A 262 2.02 -9.33 10.41
N PRO A 263 1.09 -9.72 9.50
CA PRO A 263 1.06 -11.05 8.91
C PRO A 263 2.33 -11.38 8.10
N VAL A 264 2.88 -10.39 7.39
CA VAL A 264 4.10 -10.56 6.58
C VAL A 264 5.31 -10.81 7.48
N ALA A 265 5.43 -10.08 8.59
CA ALA A 265 6.46 -10.31 9.60
C ALA A 265 6.30 -11.72 10.24
N GLY A 266 5.05 -12.11 10.54
CA GLY A 266 4.75 -13.47 10.99
C GLY A 266 5.17 -14.54 9.97
N LEU A 267 4.86 -14.33 8.68
CA LEU A 267 5.28 -15.22 7.60
C LEU A 267 6.81 -15.31 7.49
N LEU A 268 7.52 -14.21 7.69
CA LEU A 268 8.97 -14.19 7.66
C LEU A 268 9.58 -14.94 8.83
N VAL A 269 9.11 -14.67 10.06
CA VAL A 269 9.67 -15.27 11.29
C VAL A 269 9.29 -16.74 11.40
N ILE A 270 8.02 -17.08 11.22
CA ILE A 270 7.51 -18.44 11.39
C ILE A 270 7.75 -19.26 10.13
N GLY A 271 7.34 -18.75 8.94
CA GLY A 271 7.42 -19.49 7.69
C GLY A 271 8.85 -19.74 7.24
N ALA A 272 9.67 -18.69 7.20
CA ALA A 272 11.05 -18.79 6.75
C ALA A 272 12.02 -19.20 7.88
N GLY A 273 11.81 -18.66 9.10
CA GLY A 273 12.71 -18.87 10.23
C GLY A 273 12.52 -20.24 10.89
N LEU A 274 11.28 -20.61 11.22
CA LEU A 274 10.99 -21.86 11.94
C LEU A 274 10.72 -23.05 11.03
N LEU A 275 9.98 -22.84 9.94
CA LEU A 275 9.59 -23.92 9.02
C LEU A 275 10.56 -24.13 7.86
N GLY A 276 11.55 -23.25 7.67
CA GLY A 276 12.56 -23.39 6.61
C GLY A 276 12.02 -23.28 5.18
N ALA A 277 10.82 -22.72 4.99
CA ALA A 277 10.15 -22.59 3.69
C ALA A 277 10.78 -21.47 2.86
N GLY A 278 11.77 -21.80 2.01
CA GLY A 278 12.56 -20.82 1.25
C GLY A 278 11.73 -19.92 0.33
N SER A 279 10.74 -20.46 -0.39
CA SER A 279 9.87 -19.68 -1.27
C SER A 279 8.99 -18.66 -0.52
N LEU A 280 8.58 -18.98 0.70
CA LEU A 280 7.84 -18.07 1.57
C LEU A 280 8.74 -16.95 2.10
N LYS A 281 10.03 -17.21 2.28
CA LYS A 281 11.02 -16.21 2.66
C LYS A 281 11.12 -15.11 1.62
N ASP A 282 11.30 -15.48 0.34
CA ASP A 282 11.43 -14.51 -0.75
C ASP A 282 10.17 -13.65 -0.90
N LEU A 283 9.00 -14.29 -0.82
CA LEU A 283 7.71 -13.59 -0.81
C LEU A 283 7.61 -12.60 0.34
N ALA A 284 7.89 -13.05 1.58
CA ALA A 284 7.75 -12.24 2.77
C ALA A 284 8.75 -11.07 2.81
N LEU A 285 10.00 -11.30 2.38
CA LEU A 285 11.01 -10.23 2.30
C LEU A 285 10.61 -9.16 1.29
N ALA A 286 10.18 -9.56 0.09
CA ALA A 286 9.72 -8.61 -0.91
C ALA A 286 8.55 -7.79 -0.39
N LEU A 287 7.52 -8.45 0.16
CA LEU A 287 6.36 -7.77 0.75
C LEU A 287 6.75 -6.82 1.88
N LEU A 288 7.62 -7.23 2.80
CA LEU A 288 8.05 -6.39 3.93
C LEU A 288 8.71 -5.10 3.45
N ILE A 289 9.65 -5.21 2.52
CA ILE A 289 10.38 -4.08 1.95
C ILE A 289 9.42 -3.18 1.18
N GLY A 290 8.64 -3.77 0.28
CA GLY A 290 7.79 -3.00 -0.62
C GLY A 290 6.60 -2.35 0.05
N LEU A 291 5.94 -3.01 1.02
CA LEU A 291 4.87 -2.38 1.81
C LEU A 291 5.39 -1.22 2.64
N THR A 292 6.59 -1.35 3.23
CA THR A 292 7.23 -0.25 3.96
C THR A 292 7.58 0.92 3.04
N SER A 293 8.12 0.64 1.84
CA SER A 293 8.39 1.65 0.82
C SER A 293 7.12 2.35 0.37
N GLY A 294 6.03 1.60 0.11
CA GLY A 294 4.75 2.13 -0.34
C GLY A 294 4.07 3.03 0.70
N ALA A 295 4.12 2.65 1.98
CA ALA A 295 3.62 3.49 3.07
C ALA A 295 4.40 4.82 3.18
N TYR A 296 5.71 4.78 2.94
CA TYR A 296 6.55 5.97 2.90
C TYR A 296 6.25 6.82 1.66
N SER A 297 6.23 6.23 0.48
CA SER A 297 6.14 6.96 -0.79
C SER A 297 4.81 7.70 -0.98
N SER A 298 3.69 7.14 -0.49
CA SER A 298 2.36 7.76 -0.57
C SER A 298 2.31 9.12 0.12
N ILE A 299 2.97 9.24 1.28
CA ILE A 299 2.98 10.44 2.12
C ILE A 299 4.10 11.40 1.70
N PHE A 300 5.32 10.88 1.53
CA PHE A 300 6.52 11.71 1.41
C PHE A 300 6.96 11.98 -0.03
N ILE A 301 6.42 11.26 -1.01
CA ILE A 301 6.77 11.42 -2.43
C ILE A 301 5.54 11.79 -3.26
N ALA A 302 4.50 10.96 -3.27
CA ALA A 302 3.35 11.17 -4.13
C ALA A 302 2.63 12.50 -3.86
N THR A 303 2.33 12.77 -2.59
CA THR A 303 1.59 13.98 -2.21
C THR A 303 2.39 15.27 -2.39
N PRO A 304 3.66 15.39 -1.97
CA PRO A 304 4.47 16.56 -2.27
C PRO A 304 4.65 16.80 -3.78
N LEU A 305 4.80 15.74 -4.56
CA LEU A 305 4.94 15.86 -6.02
C LEU A 305 3.67 16.43 -6.68
N VAL A 306 2.49 15.98 -6.25
CA VAL A 306 1.23 16.59 -6.69
C VAL A 306 1.17 18.07 -6.34
N ALA A 307 1.57 18.43 -5.11
CA ALA A 307 1.57 19.82 -4.67
C ALA A 307 2.50 20.69 -5.51
N ASP A 308 3.72 20.20 -5.81
CA ASP A 308 4.66 20.90 -6.69
C ASP A 308 4.12 21.11 -8.11
N MET A 309 3.48 20.07 -8.67
CA MET A 309 2.90 20.15 -10.01
C MET A 309 1.68 21.08 -10.07
N LYS A 310 0.88 21.11 -9.00
CA LYS A 310 -0.29 21.97 -8.91
C LYS A 310 0.08 23.43 -8.65
N GLU A 311 1.07 23.71 -7.79
CA GLU A 311 1.51 25.07 -7.53
C GLU A 311 2.19 25.76 -8.71
N ARG A 312 2.62 25.01 -9.73
CA ARG A 312 3.10 25.58 -11.01
C ARG A 312 1.97 26.07 -11.94
N GLU A 313 0.71 25.75 -11.65
CA GLU A 313 -0.42 26.26 -12.42
C GLU A 313 -0.67 27.76 -12.13
N PRO A 314 -0.94 28.58 -13.14
CA PRO A 314 -1.19 30.01 -12.95
C PRO A 314 -2.33 30.31 -11.99
N SER A 315 -3.37 29.48 -11.97
CA SER A 315 -4.52 29.58 -11.06
C SER A 315 -4.13 29.43 -9.60
N TYR A 316 -3.30 28.46 -9.26
CA TYR A 316 -2.82 28.22 -7.89
C TYR A 316 -1.72 29.22 -7.48
N GLN A 317 -0.91 29.73 -8.42
CA GLN A 317 0.01 30.83 -8.13
C GLN A 317 -0.73 32.11 -7.75
N GLN A 318 -1.81 32.45 -8.47
CA GLN A 318 -2.67 33.58 -8.13
C GLN A 318 -3.33 33.38 -6.76
N LEU A 319 -3.76 32.14 -6.44
CA LEU A 319 -4.30 31.80 -5.12
C LEU A 319 -3.23 32.04 -4.03
N ALA A 320 -2.00 31.57 -4.23
CA ALA A 320 -0.92 31.75 -3.28
C ALA A 320 -0.66 33.24 -2.98
N ARG A 321 -0.59 34.08 -4.01
CA ARG A 321 -0.46 35.55 -3.86
C ARG A 321 -1.63 36.16 -3.08
N ARG A 322 -2.87 35.72 -3.32
CA ARG A 322 -4.05 36.19 -2.55
C ARG A 322 -3.99 35.78 -1.10
N VAL A 323 -3.53 34.58 -0.79
CA VAL A 323 -3.37 34.08 0.58
C VAL A 323 -2.30 34.86 1.32
N GLU A 324 -1.15 35.13 0.68
CA GLU A 324 -0.08 35.94 1.25
C GLU A 324 -0.50 37.38 1.51
N ALA A 325 -1.17 38.03 0.55
CA ALA A 325 -1.69 39.39 0.71
C ALA A 325 -2.70 39.50 1.86
N ARG A 326 -3.55 38.48 2.05
CA ARG A 326 -4.46 38.42 3.17
C ARG A 326 -3.72 38.31 4.51
N ARG A 327 -2.75 37.37 4.62
CA ARG A 327 -1.94 37.20 5.84
C ARG A 327 -1.19 38.48 6.19
N GLY A 328 -0.59 39.15 5.20
CA GLY A 328 0.06 40.43 5.41
C GLY A 328 -0.87 41.50 6.00
N ARG A 329 -2.12 41.55 5.55
CA ARG A 329 -3.14 42.46 6.10
C ARG A 329 -3.56 42.07 7.52
N GLU A 330 -3.72 40.79 7.82
CA GLU A 330 -4.07 40.29 9.16
C GLU A 330 -2.96 40.58 10.18
N VAL A 331 -1.68 40.49 9.77
CA VAL A 331 -0.52 40.83 10.62
C VAL A 331 -0.36 42.34 10.79
N ALA A 332 -0.67 43.14 9.77
CA ALA A 332 -0.58 44.59 9.79
C ALA A 332 -1.79 45.27 10.46
N ALA A 333 -2.90 44.55 10.70
CA ALA A 333 -4.04 45.08 11.39
C ALA A 333 -3.69 45.36 12.87
N PRO A 334 -3.87 46.58 13.39
CA PRO A 334 -3.64 46.87 14.81
C PRO A 334 -4.54 45.95 15.66
N ALA A 335 -3.99 45.43 16.75
CA ALA A 335 -4.77 44.65 17.70
C ALA A 335 -6.02 45.47 18.10
N PRO A 336 -7.24 44.90 18.12
CA PRO A 336 -8.40 45.62 18.57
C PRO A 336 -8.09 46.21 19.93
N PRO A 337 -8.41 47.51 20.17
CA PRO A 337 -8.12 48.17 21.43
C PRO A 337 -8.73 47.31 22.54
N LYS A 338 -7.90 46.86 23.46
CA LYS A 338 -8.38 46.26 24.71
C LYS A 338 -9.33 47.28 25.28
N ALA A 339 -10.62 46.92 25.39
CA ALA A 339 -11.63 47.74 26.04
C ALA A 339 -11.19 47.97 27.51
N SER A 340 -10.37 48.97 27.70
CA SER A 340 -10.11 49.59 29.00
C SER A 340 -11.16 50.63 29.19
N GLY A 341 -12.39 50.22 29.44
CA GLY A 341 -13.42 51.08 29.97
C GLY A 341 -13.25 51.16 31.48
N PRO A 342 -13.06 52.35 32.06
CA PRO A 342 -13.18 52.47 33.51
C PRO A 342 -14.64 52.21 33.90
N ALA A 343 -14.81 51.39 34.93
CA ALA A 343 -16.10 51.13 35.56
C ALA A 343 -16.75 52.47 35.94
N ALA A 344 -17.70 52.94 35.13
CA ALA A 344 -18.61 54.03 35.55
C ALA A 344 -19.43 53.48 36.72
N LYS A 345 -19.22 54.10 37.90
CA LYS A 345 -20.05 53.90 39.09
C LYS A 345 -21.51 54.18 38.70
N ALA A 346 -22.30 53.14 38.70
CA ALA A 346 -23.75 53.28 38.60
C ALA A 346 -24.27 54.02 39.82
N ALA A 347 -24.93 55.17 39.58
CA ALA A 347 -25.72 55.85 40.55
C ALA A 347 -26.97 55.03 40.92
N PRO A 348 -27.47 55.11 42.19
CA PRO A 348 -28.58 54.29 42.60
C PRO A 348 -29.89 54.82 42.00
N THR A 349 -30.58 53.96 41.28
CA THR A 349 -31.96 54.20 40.79
C THR A 349 -32.93 54.05 41.97
N PRO A 350 -33.93 54.95 42.14
CA PRO A 350 -34.91 54.84 43.23
C PRO A 350 -35.91 53.71 43.02
N THR A 351 -36.15 52.97 44.05
CA THR A 351 -37.16 51.93 44.21
C THR A 351 -38.57 52.47 44.10
N PRO A 352 -39.46 51.95 43.29
CA PRO A 352 -40.89 52.13 43.48
C PRO A 352 -41.45 51.05 44.40
N THR A 353 -42.19 51.51 45.39
CA THR A 353 -42.91 50.84 46.43
C THR A 353 -43.95 49.84 45.88
N ALA A 354 -44.06 48.74 46.58
CA ALA A 354 -45.02 47.66 46.37
C ALA A 354 -46.50 48.14 46.47
N THR A 355 -47.34 47.58 45.60
CA THR A 355 -48.77 47.33 45.96
C THR A 355 -49.10 45.92 45.39
N ALA A 356 -49.49 45.07 46.34
CA ALA A 356 -49.98 43.73 46.09
C ALA A 356 -51.42 43.83 45.52
N VAL A 357 -51.68 43.00 44.50
CA VAL A 357 -52.99 42.42 44.25
C VAL A 357 -52.80 40.99 43.80
N LEU A 358 -53.41 40.11 44.55
CA LEU A 358 -53.64 38.68 44.24
C LEU A 358 -54.68 38.62 43.12
N ASP A 359 -54.48 37.75 42.16
CA ASP A 359 -55.54 36.95 41.52
C ASP A 359 -54.98 35.76 40.77
N ASP A 360 -55.50 34.73 41.08
CA ASP A 360 -55.81 33.37 40.66
C ASP A 360 -55.65 33.01 39.13
N GLU A 361 -54.88 31.94 38.85
CA GLU A 361 -55.05 30.79 37.90
C GLU A 361 -55.37 31.05 36.43
N PRO A 362 -55.15 30.05 35.54
CA PRO A 362 -54.69 28.67 35.67
C PRO A 362 -53.54 28.24 34.69
N GLU A 363 -52.95 27.10 35.00
CA GLU A 363 -52.00 26.35 34.15
C GLU A 363 -52.55 25.98 32.77
N PRO A 364 -51.75 25.99 31.70
CA PRO A 364 -52.06 25.25 30.49
C PRO A 364 -51.33 23.90 30.46
N ASP A 365 -52.05 22.89 30.00
CA ASP A 365 -51.74 21.50 29.78
C ASP A 365 -50.44 21.22 28.96
N PRO A 366 -49.80 20.08 29.17
CA PRO A 366 -48.55 19.72 28.47
C PRO A 366 -48.82 19.23 27.04
N VAL A 367 -48.23 19.95 26.10
CA VAL A 367 -48.23 19.57 24.67
C VAL A 367 -47.26 18.42 24.40
N ASP A 368 -47.83 17.41 23.86
CA ASP A 368 -47.35 16.18 23.20
C ASP A 368 -45.88 16.14 22.80
N ARG A 369 -45.14 15.17 23.36
CA ARG A 369 -43.85 14.72 22.87
C ARG A 369 -44.09 13.56 21.90
N PRO A 370 -43.43 13.55 20.72
CA PRO A 370 -43.53 12.40 19.81
C PRO A 370 -42.86 11.13 20.38
N ARG A 371 -43.58 10.03 20.37
CA ARG A 371 -43.11 8.69 20.75
C ARG A 371 -42.04 8.21 19.80
N PRO A 372 -41.01 7.48 20.27
CA PRO A 372 -40.05 6.81 19.41
C PRO A 372 -40.68 5.60 18.71
N ALA A 373 -40.38 5.47 17.42
CA ALA A 373 -40.80 4.35 16.56
C ALA A 373 -40.23 3.04 17.07
N GLY A 374 -41.10 2.03 17.14
CA GLY A 374 -40.77 0.66 17.53
C GLY A 374 -39.98 -0.10 16.42
N PRO A 375 -39.37 -1.25 16.76
CA PRO A 375 -38.47 -1.98 15.88
C PRO A 375 -39.21 -2.68 14.73
N GLY A 376 -38.64 -2.55 13.52
CA GLY A 376 -39.10 -3.19 12.29
C GLY A 376 -38.93 -4.71 12.29
N PRO A 377 -39.66 -5.42 11.43
CA PRO A 377 -39.76 -6.89 11.49
C PRO A 377 -38.52 -7.62 10.93
N ARG A 378 -38.23 -8.76 11.57
CA ARG A 378 -37.17 -9.72 11.19
C ARG A 378 -37.52 -10.43 9.86
N PRO A 379 -36.53 -10.78 9.00
CA PRO A 379 -36.73 -11.59 7.81
C PRO A 379 -36.68 -13.08 8.13
N GLY A 380 -37.63 -13.81 7.61
CA GLY A 380 -37.56 -15.29 7.57
C GLY A 380 -38.92 -15.97 7.50
N ALA A 381 -39.40 -16.30 6.29
CA ALA A 381 -40.08 -17.54 5.99
C ALA A 381 -40.34 -17.65 4.48
N ARG A 382 -40.01 -18.79 3.94
CA ARG A 382 -40.09 -19.25 2.55
C ARG A 382 -41.52 -19.71 2.16
N PRO A 383 -41.75 -20.07 0.90
CA PRO A 383 -42.96 -19.77 0.14
C PRO A 383 -43.95 -20.95 0.04
N GLY A 384 -45.17 -20.60 -0.20
CA GLY A 384 -46.21 -21.54 -0.60
C GLY A 384 -46.79 -21.17 -1.96
N ALA A 385 -46.90 -22.18 -2.81
CA ALA A 385 -47.41 -22.13 -4.15
C ALA A 385 -48.93 -21.87 -4.20
N GLY A 386 -49.40 -21.30 -5.30
CA GLY A 386 -50.81 -21.49 -5.66
C GLY A 386 -51.44 -20.43 -6.56
N GLN A 387 -51.66 -20.87 -7.83
CA GLN A 387 -52.83 -20.64 -8.68
C GLN A 387 -53.11 -19.28 -9.39
N GLN A 388 -52.87 -19.36 -10.66
CA GLN A 388 -53.75 -19.08 -11.82
C GLN A 388 -55.01 -18.21 -11.63
N ARG A 389 -55.15 -17.21 -12.49
CA ARG A 389 -56.34 -16.90 -13.36
C ARG A 389 -55.98 -15.73 -14.30
N ARG A 390 -55.85 -15.99 -15.60
CA ARG A 390 -56.75 -15.74 -16.75
C ARG A 390 -57.54 -14.42 -16.73
N ASN A 391 -57.22 -13.54 -17.71
CA ASN A 391 -58.15 -13.04 -18.76
C ASN A 391 -57.40 -12.06 -19.65
N ARG A 392 -57.28 -12.35 -20.94
CA ARG A 392 -58.13 -12.15 -22.12
C ARG A 392 -58.22 -10.68 -22.60
N GLY A 393 -57.74 -10.48 -23.83
CA GLY A 393 -58.28 -9.55 -24.85
C GLY A 393 -57.20 -8.53 -25.26
N GLY A 394 -56.80 -8.43 -26.47
CA GLY A 394 -57.25 -8.43 -27.78
C GLY A 394 -56.13 -8.06 -28.76
N ARG A 395 -56.11 -8.70 -29.87
CA ARG A 395 -55.42 -8.43 -31.15
C ARG A 395 -56.20 -7.34 -31.93
N PRO A 396 -55.79 -6.80 -33.13
CA PRO A 396 -54.88 -7.34 -34.15
C PRO A 396 -54.11 -6.29 -35.02
N GLY A 397 -53.26 -6.79 -35.91
CA GLY A 397 -52.97 -6.32 -37.27
C GLY A 397 -51.68 -5.53 -37.42
N GLY A 398 -50.83 -5.71 -38.39
CA GLY A 398 -50.74 -6.57 -39.51
C GLY A 398 -49.46 -6.26 -40.31
N ARG A 399 -49.00 -7.23 -41.06
CA ARG A 399 -48.27 -7.22 -42.34
C ARG A 399 -46.99 -6.34 -42.42
N GLY A 400 -45.86 -6.75 -42.93
CA GLY A 400 -45.46 -7.80 -43.85
C GLY A 400 -44.08 -7.51 -44.36
N GLY A 401 -43.38 -8.51 -44.84
CA GLY A 401 -42.32 -8.29 -45.82
C GLY A 401 -40.93 -8.86 -45.51
N ARG A 402 -40.71 -10.12 -45.75
CA ARG A 402 -39.45 -10.75 -46.23
C ARG A 402 -39.35 -10.53 -47.75
N PRO A 403 -38.27 -10.87 -48.49
CA PRO A 403 -36.96 -11.44 -48.21
C PRO A 403 -35.77 -10.99 -49.13
N LYS A 404 -34.68 -11.78 -49.05
CA LYS A 404 -33.60 -12.10 -50.03
C LYS A 404 -32.29 -11.38 -49.87
N LYS A 405 -31.22 -12.08 -49.52
CA LYS A 405 -30.30 -13.05 -50.17
C LYS A 405 -29.17 -12.40 -51.02
N ARG A 406 -27.95 -12.91 -50.76
CA ARG A 406 -26.71 -13.01 -51.55
C ARG A 406 -25.86 -11.71 -51.63
N ARG A 407 -24.60 -11.72 -51.34
CA ARG A 407 -23.46 -12.65 -51.59
C ARG A 407 -22.44 -12.54 -50.43
#